data_508547c14124b8bb2d31db2842ab1a7c
#
_entry.id   508547c14124b8bb2d31db2842ab1a7c
#
_cell.length_a   1.000
_cell.length_b   1.000
_cell.length_c   1.000
_cell.angle_alpha   90.00
_cell.angle_beta   90.00
_cell.angle_gamma   90.00
#
_symmetry.space_group_name_H-M   'P 1'
#
loop_
_entity.id
_entity.type
_entity.pdbx_description
1 polymer ?
#
loop_
_entity_poly.entity_id
_entity_poly.type
_entity_poly.pdbx_seq_one_letter_code
_entity_poly.pdbx_strand_id
1 'polypeptide(L)'
;LLHFFSRTLKKIEKMREDTAKIGKNVDIAPNVYIGHDVVIGNNVKIFPNVTIGEGAIIGEGTVIYSNVSIREFVEIGKNCVIQPGAVIGSDGFGFVKVNGNNTKIDQIGTVIVEDEVEIGANTTIDRGAIGDTIIKKYTKIDNLVQIAHNDIIGENCLIVSQVGIAGSTTIGNNVTLAGQVGVAGHLEIGDNTVIGAQSGIAGNVEANKILSGHPLVDHREDMKI
;
A
#
# COMPACT_ATOMS: atom_id res chain seq x y z
N LEU A 1 -12.95 21.07 -36.26
CA LEU A 1 -12.53 20.91 -34.88
C LEU A 1 -12.83 19.49 -34.38
N LEU A 2 -14.06 19.03 -34.40
CA LEU A 2 -14.45 17.66 -33.96
C LEU A 2 -13.69 16.55 -34.69
N HIS A 3 -13.46 16.70 -36.01
CA HIS A 3 -12.72 15.72 -36.82
C HIS A 3 -11.22 15.70 -36.49
N PHE A 4 -10.66 16.83 -36.10
CA PHE A 4 -9.27 16.96 -35.65
C PHE A 4 -9.09 16.29 -34.29
N PHE A 5 -10.00 16.53 -33.34
CA PHE A 5 -10.02 15.88 -32.02
C PHE A 5 -10.15 14.36 -32.15
N SER A 6 -11.07 13.87 -32.98
CA SER A 6 -11.25 12.44 -33.24
C SER A 6 -9.98 11.77 -33.82
N ARG A 7 -9.28 12.42 -34.75
CA ARG A 7 -8.03 11.93 -35.31
C ARG A 7 -6.88 11.94 -34.27
N THR A 8 -6.83 12.97 -33.46
CA THR A 8 -5.82 13.09 -32.41
C THR A 8 -6.04 12.04 -31.31
N LEU A 9 -7.29 11.82 -30.87
CA LEU A 9 -7.65 10.76 -29.94
C LEU A 9 -7.30 9.36 -30.50
N LYS A 10 -7.66 9.05 -31.74
CA LYS A 10 -7.29 7.77 -32.38
C LYS A 10 -5.77 7.62 -32.54
N LYS A 11 -5.03 8.69 -32.74
CA LYS A 11 -3.56 8.66 -32.80
C LYS A 11 -2.96 8.44 -31.44
N ILE A 12 -3.54 9.04 -30.40
CA ILE A 12 -3.16 8.81 -29.00
C ILE A 12 -3.49 7.38 -28.58
N GLU A 13 -4.69 6.88 -28.91
CA GLU A 13 -5.08 5.48 -28.67
C GLU A 13 -4.14 4.49 -29.38
N LYS A 14 -3.77 4.76 -30.64
CA LYS A 14 -2.84 3.92 -31.40
C LYS A 14 -1.38 4.00 -30.92
N MET A 15 -0.99 5.11 -30.29
CA MET A 15 0.32 5.22 -29.62
C MET A 15 0.34 4.50 -28.27
N ARG A 16 -0.82 4.08 -27.77
CA ARG A 16 -1.02 3.41 -26.49
C ARG A 16 -1.13 1.88 -26.61
N GLU A 17 -1.14 1.33 -27.82
CA GLU A 17 -1.23 -0.11 -28.04
C GLU A 17 0.12 -0.79 -27.75
N ASP A 18 0.11 -1.71 -26.80
CA ASP A 18 1.14 -2.74 -26.56
C ASP A 18 2.53 -2.30 -26.09
N THR A 19 2.63 -1.42 -25.10
CA THR A 19 3.91 -1.13 -24.44
C THR A 19 4.16 -2.01 -23.20
N ALA A 20 3.16 -2.76 -22.73
CA ALA A 20 3.31 -3.64 -21.58
C ALA A 20 4.28 -4.80 -21.87
N LYS A 21 5.20 -5.07 -20.95
CA LYS A 21 6.15 -6.18 -21.04
C LYS A 21 5.70 -7.30 -20.11
N ILE A 22 5.26 -8.41 -20.67
CA ILE A 22 4.75 -9.56 -19.95
C ILE A 22 5.77 -10.70 -20.00
N GLY A 23 6.13 -11.22 -18.84
CA GLY A 23 7.07 -12.31 -18.66
C GLY A 23 6.54 -13.67 -19.15
N LYS A 24 7.27 -14.73 -18.87
CA LYS A 24 6.89 -16.10 -19.24
C LYS A 24 5.94 -16.70 -18.21
N ASN A 25 5.03 -17.60 -18.66
CA ASN A 25 4.10 -18.33 -17.80
C ASN A 25 3.21 -17.42 -16.94
N VAL A 26 2.84 -16.25 -17.44
CA VAL A 26 1.90 -15.36 -16.78
C VAL A 26 0.49 -15.82 -17.06
N ASP A 27 -0.31 -15.98 -16.00
CA ASP A 27 -1.72 -16.35 -16.08
C ASP A 27 -2.59 -15.11 -15.85
N ILE A 28 -3.33 -14.69 -16.85
CA ILE A 28 -4.17 -13.48 -16.81
C ILE A 28 -5.62 -13.89 -17.04
N ALA A 29 -6.44 -13.74 -16.02
CA ALA A 29 -7.86 -14.04 -16.05
C ALA A 29 -8.66 -13.00 -16.87
N PRO A 30 -9.93 -13.27 -17.22
CA PRO A 30 -10.78 -12.32 -17.92
C PRO A 30 -11.01 -11.01 -17.16
N ASN A 31 -11.27 -9.93 -17.90
CA ASN A 31 -11.55 -8.58 -17.38
C ASN A 31 -10.40 -7.94 -16.60
N VAL A 32 -9.15 -8.35 -16.83
CA VAL A 32 -7.98 -7.68 -16.30
C VAL A 32 -7.64 -6.48 -17.20
N TYR A 33 -7.45 -5.31 -16.61
CA TYR A 33 -6.91 -4.14 -17.28
C TYR A 33 -5.44 -3.98 -16.96
N ILE A 34 -4.61 -3.84 -17.99
CA ILE A 34 -3.18 -3.58 -17.89
C ILE A 34 -2.89 -2.28 -18.65
N GLY A 35 -2.34 -1.30 -17.91
CA GLY A 35 -1.97 0.01 -18.45
C GLY A 35 -0.73 -0.03 -19.34
N HIS A 36 -0.35 1.16 -19.87
CA HIS A 36 0.86 1.30 -20.68
C HIS A 36 2.11 1.13 -19.83
N ASP A 37 3.19 0.68 -20.47
CA ASP A 37 4.52 0.55 -19.88
C ASP A 37 4.57 -0.31 -18.60
N VAL A 38 3.52 -1.09 -18.32
CA VAL A 38 3.49 -2.05 -17.22
C VAL A 38 4.52 -3.16 -17.48
N VAL A 39 5.25 -3.54 -16.44
CA VAL A 39 6.18 -4.66 -16.49
C VAL A 39 5.69 -5.77 -15.56
N ILE A 40 5.43 -6.97 -16.10
CA ILE A 40 5.00 -8.14 -15.35
C ILE A 40 6.08 -9.21 -15.44
N GLY A 41 6.58 -9.67 -14.30
CA GLY A 41 7.58 -10.72 -14.19
C GLY A 41 7.07 -12.09 -14.61
N ASN A 42 7.96 -13.10 -14.56
CA ASN A 42 7.58 -14.48 -14.89
C ASN A 42 6.68 -15.10 -13.81
N ASN A 43 5.87 -16.08 -14.19
CA ASN A 43 5.06 -16.90 -13.29
C ASN A 43 4.04 -16.11 -12.44
N VAL A 44 3.70 -14.87 -12.81
CA VAL A 44 2.69 -14.03 -12.16
C VAL A 44 1.30 -14.58 -12.46
N LYS A 45 0.40 -14.55 -11.46
CA LYS A 45 -1.00 -14.92 -11.60
C LYS A 45 -1.89 -13.73 -11.29
N ILE A 46 -2.79 -13.39 -12.21
CA ILE A 46 -3.69 -12.24 -12.10
C ILE A 46 -5.12 -12.73 -12.27
N PHE A 47 -5.90 -12.60 -11.21
CA PHE A 47 -7.29 -13.05 -11.14
C PHE A 47 -8.26 -12.03 -11.77
N PRO A 48 -9.55 -12.39 -11.97
CA PRO A 48 -10.49 -11.52 -12.68
C PRO A 48 -10.69 -10.14 -12.06
N ASN A 49 -10.98 -9.14 -12.90
CA ASN A 49 -11.32 -7.76 -12.54
C ASN A 49 -10.17 -7.01 -11.82
N VAL A 50 -8.94 -7.41 -12.01
CA VAL A 50 -7.76 -6.66 -11.53
C VAL A 50 -7.50 -5.49 -12.46
N THR A 51 -7.13 -4.35 -11.89
CA THR A 51 -6.69 -3.16 -12.64
C THR A 51 -5.24 -2.84 -12.27
N ILE A 52 -4.37 -2.77 -13.27
CA ILE A 52 -2.94 -2.40 -13.12
C ILE A 52 -2.71 -1.12 -13.92
N GLY A 53 -2.38 -0.04 -13.22
CA GLY A 53 -2.15 1.29 -13.78
C GLY A 53 -0.86 1.40 -14.60
N GLU A 54 -0.75 2.48 -15.35
CA GLU A 54 0.40 2.80 -16.22
C GLU A 54 1.71 2.75 -15.44
N GLY A 55 2.76 2.20 -16.06
CA GLY A 55 4.12 2.16 -15.52
C GLY A 55 4.31 1.31 -14.26
N ALA A 56 3.29 0.56 -13.83
CA ALA A 56 3.42 -0.33 -12.66
C ALA A 56 4.36 -1.51 -12.95
N ILE A 57 5.04 -1.97 -11.92
CA ILE A 57 5.97 -3.11 -11.99
C ILE A 57 5.48 -4.20 -11.06
N ILE A 58 5.33 -5.43 -11.59
CA ILE A 58 4.93 -6.62 -10.84
C ILE A 58 6.05 -7.66 -10.90
N GLY A 59 6.63 -7.99 -9.76
CA GLY A 59 7.72 -8.94 -9.63
C GLY A 59 7.29 -10.39 -9.89
N GLU A 60 8.28 -11.21 -10.19
CA GLU A 60 8.12 -12.64 -10.50
C GLU A 60 7.38 -13.40 -9.40
N GLY A 61 6.53 -14.37 -9.77
CA GLY A 61 5.83 -15.26 -8.85
C GLY A 61 4.71 -14.64 -8.02
N THR A 62 4.46 -13.35 -8.20
CA THR A 62 3.42 -12.62 -7.45
C THR A 62 2.02 -13.08 -7.87
N VAL A 63 1.12 -13.17 -6.89
CA VAL A 63 -0.28 -13.55 -7.06
C VAL A 63 -1.18 -12.37 -6.70
N ILE A 64 -2.02 -11.95 -7.64
CA ILE A 64 -2.93 -10.82 -7.48
C ILE A 64 -4.36 -11.34 -7.61
N TYR A 65 -5.10 -11.35 -6.50
CA TYR A 65 -6.47 -11.84 -6.46
C TYR A 65 -7.48 -10.86 -7.03
N SER A 66 -8.73 -11.32 -7.18
CA SER A 66 -9.79 -10.58 -7.87
C SER A 66 -10.10 -9.22 -7.25
N ASN A 67 -10.50 -8.26 -8.10
CA ASN A 67 -10.91 -6.91 -7.73
C ASN A 67 -9.81 -6.06 -7.06
N VAL A 68 -8.55 -6.42 -7.19
CA VAL A 68 -7.42 -5.60 -6.74
C VAL A 68 -7.21 -4.43 -7.69
N SER A 69 -6.93 -3.25 -7.13
CA SER A 69 -6.55 -2.06 -7.86
C SER A 69 -5.12 -1.66 -7.53
N ILE A 70 -4.24 -1.70 -8.52
CA ILE A 70 -2.86 -1.22 -8.45
C ILE A 70 -2.79 0.05 -9.29
N ARG A 71 -2.44 1.16 -8.66
CA ARG A 71 -2.38 2.46 -9.33
C ARG A 71 -1.09 2.64 -10.12
N GLU A 72 -1.00 3.77 -10.79
CA GLU A 72 0.11 4.14 -11.68
C GLU A 72 1.44 4.16 -10.92
N PHE A 73 2.49 3.63 -11.56
CA PHE A 73 3.88 3.62 -11.09
C PHE A 73 4.14 2.85 -9.79
N VAL A 74 3.17 2.10 -9.29
CA VAL A 74 3.36 1.22 -8.12
C VAL A 74 4.32 0.09 -8.47
N GLU A 75 5.25 -0.18 -7.55
CA GLU A 75 6.19 -1.30 -7.67
C GLU A 75 5.84 -2.39 -6.66
N ILE A 76 5.61 -3.61 -7.14
CA ILE A 76 5.38 -4.80 -6.31
C ILE A 76 6.50 -5.80 -6.59
N GLY A 77 7.18 -6.22 -5.54
CA GLY A 77 8.27 -7.17 -5.55
C GLY A 77 7.87 -8.59 -5.94
N LYS A 78 8.78 -9.52 -5.72
CA LYS A 78 8.62 -10.95 -6.07
C LYS A 78 7.86 -11.70 -5.00
N ASN A 79 7.15 -12.77 -5.43
CA ASN A 79 6.45 -13.71 -4.56
C ASN A 79 5.48 -13.04 -3.57
N CYS A 80 4.97 -11.87 -3.91
CA CYS A 80 3.95 -11.19 -3.12
C CYS A 80 2.58 -11.84 -3.31
N VAL A 81 1.71 -11.71 -2.30
CA VAL A 81 0.32 -12.14 -2.37
C VAL A 81 -0.58 -10.96 -2.06
N ILE A 82 -1.42 -10.58 -3.02
CA ILE A 82 -2.34 -9.45 -2.88
C ILE A 82 -3.77 -9.99 -2.85
N GLN A 83 -4.42 -9.91 -1.70
CA GLN A 83 -5.74 -10.46 -1.46
C GLN A 83 -6.88 -9.63 -2.10
N PRO A 84 -8.08 -10.19 -2.27
CA PRO A 84 -9.17 -9.54 -3.00
C PRO A 84 -9.54 -8.15 -2.48
N GLY A 85 -9.77 -7.24 -3.41
CA GLY A 85 -10.25 -5.88 -3.10
C GLY A 85 -9.21 -4.93 -2.52
N ALA A 86 -7.94 -5.34 -2.38
CA ALA A 86 -6.88 -4.43 -1.94
C ALA A 86 -6.68 -3.29 -2.96
N VAL A 87 -6.39 -2.09 -2.46
CA VAL A 87 -6.11 -0.90 -3.27
C VAL A 87 -4.72 -0.38 -2.92
N ILE A 88 -3.83 -0.34 -3.91
CA ILE A 88 -2.43 0.06 -3.71
C ILE A 88 -2.11 1.26 -4.57
N GLY A 89 -1.69 2.36 -3.94
CA GLY A 89 -1.27 3.59 -4.60
C GLY A 89 -2.38 4.61 -4.81
N SER A 90 -3.50 4.55 -4.07
CA SER A 90 -4.48 5.65 -4.05
C SER A 90 -3.86 6.93 -3.48
N ASP A 91 -4.48 8.08 -3.78
CA ASP A 91 -4.03 9.36 -3.24
C ASP A 91 -4.18 9.38 -1.71
N GLY A 92 -3.14 9.82 -1.02
CA GLY A 92 -3.18 10.08 0.40
C GLY A 92 -4.10 11.24 0.80
N PHE A 93 -4.43 11.32 2.09
CA PHE A 93 -5.27 12.36 2.67
C PHE A 93 -4.47 13.65 2.90
N GLY A 94 -4.18 14.38 1.79
CA GLY A 94 -3.43 15.64 1.80
C GLY A 94 -4.33 16.83 1.45
N PHE A 95 -4.62 17.71 2.44
CA PHE A 95 -5.41 18.92 2.24
C PHE A 95 -4.83 20.11 3.01
N VAL A 96 -4.97 21.30 2.43
CA VAL A 96 -4.59 22.57 3.06
C VAL A 96 -5.78 23.52 3.00
N LYS A 97 -5.92 24.37 4.01
CA LYS A 97 -6.95 25.41 4.00
C LYS A 97 -6.51 26.63 3.18
N VAL A 98 -7.23 26.89 2.09
CA VAL A 98 -7.07 28.10 1.26
C VAL A 98 -8.39 28.87 1.29
N ASN A 99 -8.38 30.08 1.79
CA ASN A 99 -9.58 30.94 1.92
C ASN A 99 -10.74 30.23 2.65
N GLY A 100 -10.43 29.44 3.68
CA GLY A 100 -11.41 28.70 4.49
C GLY A 100 -11.86 27.34 3.91
N ASN A 101 -11.52 27.00 2.68
CA ASN A 101 -11.87 25.75 2.02
C ASN A 101 -10.73 24.73 2.08
N ASN A 102 -11.08 23.43 2.20
CA ASN A 102 -10.12 22.36 2.09
C ASN A 102 -9.74 22.17 0.61
N THR A 103 -8.50 22.49 0.27
CA THR A 103 -7.94 22.34 -1.08
C THR A 103 -7.01 21.13 -1.08
N LYS A 104 -7.20 20.21 -2.05
CA LYS A 104 -6.38 19.01 -2.20
C LYS A 104 -4.94 19.38 -2.54
N ILE A 105 -3.99 18.65 -1.97
CA ILE A 105 -2.59 18.63 -2.36
C ILE A 105 -2.38 17.40 -3.26
N ASP A 106 -1.86 17.59 -4.46
CA ASP A 106 -1.58 16.51 -5.39
C ASP A 106 -0.56 15.52 -4.78
N GLN A 107 -0.83 14.24 -4.97
CA GLN A 107 0.01 13.15 -4.49
C GLN A 107 0.81 12.59 -5.68
N ILE A 108 2.10 12.92 -5.75
CA ILE A 108 2.96 12.64 -6.92
C ILE A 108 3.97 11.51 -6.68
N GLY A 109 4.04 10.98 -5.47
CA GLY A 109 4.87 9.82 -5.14
C GLY A 109 4.19 8.50 -5.52
N THR A 110 4.78 7.40 -5.08
CA THR A 110 4.26 6.06 -5.37
C THR A 110 4.23 5.17 -4.14
N VAL A 111 3.98 3.87 -4.36
CA VAL A 111 4.09 2.80 -3.36
C VAL A 111 5.11 1.78 -3.85
N ILE A 112 6.03 1.40 -2.99
CA ILE A 112 7.00 0.33 -3.21
C ILE A 112 6.70 -0.78 -2.22
N VAL A 113 6.34 -1.95 -2.73
CA VAL A 113 6.16 -3.19 -1.95
C VAL A 113 7.32 -4.11 -2.29
N GLU A 114 8.15 -4.42 -1.31
CA GLU A 114 9.30 -5.31 -1.51
C GLU A 114 8.87 -6.79 -1.60
N ASP A 115 9.85 -7.70 -1.73
CA ASP A 115 9.61 -9.13 -1.95
C ASP A 115 8.92 -9.82 -0.76
N GLU A 116 8.18 -10.91 -1.03
CA GLU A 116 7.57 -11.80 -0.03
C GLU A 116 6.55 -11.12 0.91
N VAL A 117 6.00 -9.96 0.52
CA VAL A 117 4.95 -9.27 1.27
C VAL A 117 3.59 -9.89 0.97
N GLU A 118 2.73 -9.98 1.99
CA GLU A 118 1.32 -10.33 1.83
C GLU A 118 0.43 -9.17 2.26
N ILE A 119 -0.55 -8.81 1.43
CA ILE A 119 -1.49 -7.72 1.67
C ILE A 119 -2.91 -8.29 1.70
N GLY A 120 -3.58 -8.15 2.83
CA GLY A 120 -4.90 -8.68 3.13
C GLY A 120 -6.03 -8.03 2.33
N ALA A 121 -7.20 -8.65 2.40
CA ALA A 121 -8.37 -8.23 1.64
C ALA A 121 -8.87 -6.84 2.07
N ASN A 122 -9.25 -6.01 1.09
CA ASN A 122 -9.73 -4.64 1.28
C ASN A 122 -8.78 -3.73 2.07
N THR A 123 -7.50 -4.06 2.11
CA THR A 123 -6.45 -3.19 2.65
C THR A 123 -6.14 -2.09 1.67
N THR A 124 -5.93 -0.88 2.17
CA THR A 124 -5.61 0.30 1.37
C THR A 124 -4.24 0.85 1.74
N ILE A 125 -3.39 1.11 0.73
CA ILE A 125 -2.04 1.67 0.89
C ILE A 125 -1.95 2.89 -0.01
N ASP A 126 -1.81 4.06 0.61
CA ASP A 126 -1.77 5.33 -0.11
C ASP A 126 -0.37 5.63 -0.62
N ARG A 127 -0.29 6.29 -1.78
CA ARG A 127 0.98 6.79 -2.33
C ARG A 127 1.54 7.94 -1.51
N GLY A 128 2.84 8.14 -1.56
CA GLY A 128 3.46 9.31 -0.96
C GLY A 128 3.00 10.62 -1.61
N ALA A 129 2.94 11.68 -0.82
CA ALA A 129 2.69 13.02 -1.34
C ALA A 129 3.87 13.50 -2.23
N ILE A 130 5.07 13.40 -1.70
CA ILE A 130 6.36 13.55 -2.39
C ILE A 130 7.25 12.44 -1.82
N GLY A 131 7.87 11.63 -2.67
CA GLY A 131 8.53 10.39 -2.27
C GLY A 131 7.52 9.25 -2.11
N ASP A 132 7.93 8.15 -1.51
CA ASP A 132 7.21 6.89 -1.61
C ASP A 132 6.68 6.41 -0.26
N THR A 133 5.61 5.63 -0.28
CA THR A 133 5.20 4.76 0.81
C THR A 133 5.86 3.40 0.59
N ILE A 134 6.52 2.85 1.60
CA ILE A 134 7.38 1.66 1.45
C ILE A 134 6.94 0.56 2.40
N ILE A 135 6.68 -0.63 1.85
CA ILE A 135 6.44 -1.86 2.62
C ILE A 135 7.62 -2.80 2.39
N LYS A 136 8.40 -3.04 3.43
CA LYS A 136 9.60 -3.86 3.31
C LYS A 136 9.30 -5.34 3.36
N LYS A 137 10.28 -6.13 2.89
CA LYS A 137 10.17 -7.57 2.66
C LYS A 137 9.69 -8.37 3.87
N TYR A 138 9.02 -9.49 3.57
CA TYR A 138 8.46 -10.45 4.53
C TYR A 138 7.34 -9.91 5.43
N THR A 139 6.96 -8.64 5.31
CA THR A 139 5.87 -8.06 6.10
C THR A 139 4.53 -8.65 5.68
N LYS A 140 3.69 -8.94 6.67
CA LYS A 140 2.33 -9.45 6.50
C LYS A 140 1.32 -8.43 7.01
N ILE A 141 0.43 -8.03 6.14
CA ILE A 141 -0.62 -7.05 6.40
C ILE A 141 -1.95 -7.77 6.28
N ASP A 142 -2.74 -7.75 7.33
CA ASP A 142 -4.04 -8.41 7.39
C ASP A 142 -5.14 -7.56 6.69
N ASN A 143 -6.37 -8.01 6.78
CA ASN A 143 -7.51 -7.41 6.11
C ASN A 143 -7.91 -6.06 6.72
N LEU A 144 -8.47 -5.16 5.89
CA LEU A 144 -9.02 -3.87 6.30
C LEU A 144 -8.01 -2.94 7.00
N VAL A 145 -6.74 -3.05 6.67
CA VAL A 145 -5.68 -2.17 7.17
C VAL A 145 -5.62 -0.91 6.31
N GLN A 146 -5.39 0.26 6.94
CA GLN A 146 -5.04 1.51 6.26
C GLN A 146 -3.59 1.88 6.53
N ILE A 147 -2.79 1.99 5.48
CA ILE A 147 -1.43 2.55 5.50
C ILE A 147 -1.47 3.86 4.72
N ALA A 148 -1.20 4.97 5.40
CA ALA A 148 -1.29 6.28 4.79
C ALA A 148 -0.01 6.67 4.03
N HIS A 149 -0.05 7.86 3.42
CA HIS A 149 1.01 8.38 2.57
C HIS A 149 2.36 8.54 3.30
N ASN A 150 3.45 8.23 2.62
CA ASN A 150 4.82 8.38 3.13
C ASN A 150 5.16 7.52 4.35
N ASP A 151 4.38 6.48 4.63
CA ASP A 151 4.71 5.53 5.67
C ASP A 151 5.83 4.58 5.22
N ILE A 152 6.70 4.22 6.15
CA ILE A 152 7.72 3.19 5.95
C ILE A 152 7.44 2.05 6.93
N ILE A 153 7.05 0.89 6.42
CA ILE A 153 6.85 -0.31 7.21
C ILE A 153 8.10 -1.20 7.07
N GLY A 154 8.74 -1.50 8.19
CA GLY A 154 9.95 -2.30 8.27
C GLY A 154 9.80 -3.73 7.79
N GLU A 155 10.88 -4.50 7.85
CA GLU A 155 10.91 -5.90 7.48
C GLU A 155 10.22 -6.79 8.51
N ASN A 156 9.61 -7.89 8.05
CA ASN A 156 9.05 -8.95 8.90
C ASN A 156 8.04 -8.45 9.95
N CYS A 157 7.27 -7.42 9.62
CA CYS A 157 6.22 -6.89 10.48
C CYS A 157 4.91 -7.68 10.35
N LEU A 158 4.11 -7.68 11.42
CA LEU A 158 2.76 -8.21 11.45
C LEU A 158 1.79 -7.06 11.74
N ILE A 159 1.06 -6.62 10.73
CA ILE A 159 0.06 -5.57 10.83
C ILE A 159 -1.31 -6.23 10.78
N VAL A 160 -1.93 -6.38 11.93
CA VAL A 160 -3.16 -7.18 12.09
C VAL A 160 -4.39 -6.36 11.66
N SER A 161 -5.52 -7.04 11.50
CA SER A 161 -6.74 -6.49 10.92
C SER A 161 -7.21 -5.17 11.56
N GLN A 162 -7.69 -4.27 10.71
CA GLN A 162 -8.25 -2.96 11.07
C GLN A 162 -7.23 -1.99 11.73
N VAL A 163 -5.94 -2.24 11.61
CA VAL A 163 -4.92 -1.25 11.99
C VAL A 163 -5.00 -0.04 11.06
N GLY A 164 -4.89 1.16 11.64
CA GLY A 164 -4.79 2.41 10.89
C GLY A 164 -3.48 3.12 11.23
N ILE A 165 -2.64 3.38 10.23
CA ILE A 165 -1.38 4.10 10.37
C ILE A 165 -1.53 5.44 9.63
N ALA A 166 -1.39 6.54 10.36
CA ALA A 166 -1.46 7.89 9.77
C ALA A 166 -0.11 8.30 9.18
N GLY A 167 -0.17 9.14 8.15
CA GLY A 167 0.94 9.41 7.26
C GLY A 167 2.25 9.90 7.87
N SER A 168 3.33 9.63 7.16
CA SER A 168 4.72 9.97 7.51
C SER A 168 5.22 9.28 8.78
N THR A 169 4.73 8.07 9.03
CA THR A 169 5.12 7.25 10.17
C THR A 169 6.13 6.18 9.73
N THR A 170 7.13 5.94 10.55
CA THR A 170 8.12 4.87 10.35
C THR A 170 7.90 3.75 11.37
N ILE A 171 7.61 2.57 10.89
CA ILE A 171 7.53 1.33 11.67
C ILE A 171 8.85 0.56 11.47
N GLY A 172 9.53 0.24 12.55
CA GLY A 172 10.78 -0.53 12.54
C GLY A 172 10.58 -1.98 12.10
N ASN A 173 11.63 -2.78 12.18
CA ASN A 173 11.61 -4.18 11.79
C ASN A 173 11.02 -5.08 12.91
N ASN A 174 10.42 -6.21 12.54
CA ASN A 174 9.84 -7.19 13.45
C ASN A 174 8.78 -6.59 14.40
N VAL A 175 8.06 -5.57 13.97
CA VAL A 175 7.00 -4.93 14.77
C VAL A 175 5.70 -5.68 14.58
N THR A 176 4.95 -5.86 15.67
CA THR A 176 3.58 -6.38 15.64
C THR A 176 2.62 -5.31 16.12
N LEU A 177 1.71 -4.87 15.27
CA LEU A 177 0.56 -4.05 15.61
C LEU A 177 -0.67 -4.96 15.64
N ALA A 178 -1.20 -5.23 16.81
CA ALA A 178 -2.39 -6.09 16.98
C ALA A 178 -3.67 -5.41 16.46
N GLY A 179 -4.76 -6.15 16.39
CA GLY A 179 -6.00 -5.69 15.74
C GLY A 179 -6.52 -4.37 16.28
N GLN A 180 -6.97 -3.50 15.38
CA GLN A 180 -7.55 -2.19 15.67
C GLN A 180 -6.61 -1.18 16.35
N VAL A 181 -5.30 -1.36 16.24
CA VAL A 181 -4.33 -0.34 16.69
C VAL A 181 -4.43 0.88 15.79
N GLY A 182 -4.46 2.07 16.41
CA GLY A 182 -4.39 3.36 15.72
C GLY A 182 -3.05 4.04 15.98
N VAL A 183 -2.37 4.48 14.92
CA VAL A 183 -1.07 5.16 15.00
C VAL A 183 -1.23 6.58 14.48
N ALA A 184 -0.89 7.59 15.30
CA ALA A 184 -0.87 8.98 14.88
C ALA A 184 0.28 9.23 13.88
N GLY A 185 0.15 10.30 13.09
CA GLY A 185 1.12 10.63 12.05
C GLY A 185 2.45 11.14 12.58
N HIS A 186 3.50 11.04 11.73
CA HIS A 186 4.84 11.56 11.99
C HIS A 186 5.52 10.92 13.20
N LEU A 187 5.30 9.63 13.43
CA LEU A 187 5.87 8.88 14.55
C LEU A 187 6.92 7.87 14.08
N GLU A 188 7.76 7.46 15.05
CA GLU A 188 8.70 6.37 14.90
C GLU A 188 8.39 5.28 15.92
N ILE A 189 8.19 4.05 15.46
CA ILE A 189 8.00 2.84 16.25
C ILE A 189 9.27 1.99 16.12
N GLY A 190 10.01 1.81 17.19
CA GLY A 190 11.27 1.08 17.17
C GLY A 190 11.13 -0.42 16.93
N ASP A 191 12.22 -1.04 16.50
CA ASP A 191 12.31 -2.47 16.15
C ASP A 191 11.84 -3.39 17.29
N ASN A 192 11.36 -4.58 16.93
CA ASN A 192 10.97 -5.65 17.87
C ASN A 192 9.89 -5.22 18.87
N THR A 193 9.02 -4.30 18.52
CA THR A 193 7.97 -3.76 19.38
C THR A 193 6.65 -4.50 19.13
N VAL A 194 5.90 -4.78 20.19
CA VAL A 194 4.56 -5.38 20.14
C VAL A 194 3.56 -4.44 20.76
N ILE A 195 2.52 -4.10 20.02
CA ILE A 195 1.43 -3.23 20.47
C ILE A 195 0.16 -4.06 20.60
N GLY A 196 -0.43 -4.08 21.79
CA GLY A 196 -1.68 -4.80 22.08
C GLY A 196 -2.89 -4.25 21.31
N ALA A 197 -3.92 -5.09 21.14
CA ALA A 197 -5.11 -4.73 20.38
C ALA A 197 -5.82 -3.49 20.94
N GLN A 198 -6.46 -2.72 20.04
CA GLN A 198 -7.24 -1.52 20.36
C GLN A 198 -6.45 -0.39 21.04
N SER A 199 -5.12 -0.42 20.94
CA SER A 199 -4.26 0.62 21.53
C SER A 199 -4.14 1.82 20.59
N GLY A 200 -4.01 3.02 21.19
CA GLY A 200 -3.71 4.27 20.49
C GLY A 200 -2.27 4.70 20.70
N ILE A 201 -1.52 4.92 19.64
CA ILE A 201 -0.15 5.41 19.69
C ILE A 201 -0.13 6.89 19.33
N ALA A 202 0.19 7.75 20.30
CA ALA A 202 0.21 9.21 20.15
C ALA A 202 1.62 9.81 20.27
N GLY A 203 2.67 8.99 20.37
CA GLY A 203 4.06 9.41 20.45
C GLY A 203 5.02 8.31 20.01
N ASN A 204 6.30 8.65 19.85
CA ASN A 204 7.32 7.69 19.45
C ASN A 204 7.45 6.55 20.47
N VAL A 205 7.73 5.36 19.97
CA VAL A 205 7.91 4.15 20.78
C VAL A 205 9.32 3.62 20.60
N GLU A 206 10.03 3.45 21.70
CA GLU A 206 11.37 2.85 21.68
C GLU A 206 11.32 1.38 21.27
N ALA A 207 12.44 0.87 20.75
CA ALA A 207 12.57 -0.52 20.37
C ALA A 207 12.43 -1.50 21.56
N ASN A 208 12.06 -2.75 21.25
CA ASN A 208 11.98 -3.86 22.21
C ASN A 208 10.94 -3.63 23.33
N LYS A 209 9.83 -2.95 23.04
CA LYS A 209 8.71 -2.71 23.97
C LYS A 209 7.55 -3.64 23.70
N ILE A 210 6.81 -3.98 24.75
CA ILE A 210 5.49 -4.59 24.67
C ILE A 210 4.54 -3.65 25.41
N LEU A 211 3.62 -3.04 24.66
CA LEU A 211 2.76 -1.97 25.15
C LEU A 211 1.31 -2.24 24.80
N SER A 212 0.38 -1.78 25.64
CA SER A 212 -1.05 -1.85 25.39
C SER A 212 -1.79 -0.68 26.02
N GLY A 213 -3.07 -0.54 25.72
CA GLY A 213 -3.96 0.45 26.34
C GLY A 213 -4.32 1.65 25.45
N HIS A 214 -5.27 2.44 25.99
CA HIS A 214 -5.73 3.66 25.33
C HIS A 214 -5.97 4.77 26.39
N PRO A 215 -5.06 5.73 26.58
CA PRO A 215 -3.74 5.87 25.91
C PRO A 215 -2.83 4.67 26.16
N LEU A 216 -1.84 4.49 25.28
CA LEU A 216 -0.86 3.40 25.36
C LEU A 216 -0.05 3.49 26.66
N VAL A 217 -0.03 2.40 27.43
CA VAL A 217 0.75 2.26 28.68
C VAL A 217 1.60 0.98 28.61
N ASP A 218 2.50 0.80 29.57
CA ASP A 218 3.23 -0.46 29.71
C ASP A 218 2.25 -1.61 29.93
N HIS A 219 2.44 -2.74 29.20
CA HIS A 219 1.51 -3.87 29.25
C HIS A 219 1.28 -4.40 30.69
N ARG A 220 2.30 -4.38 31.54
CA ARG A 220 2.17 -4.84 32.94
C ARG A 220 1.33 -3.89 33.79
N GLU A 221 1.26 -2.61 33.41
CA GLU A 221 0.39 -1.63 34.08
C GLU A 221 -1.05 -1.76 33.64
N ASP A 222 -1.29 -1.98 32.32
CA ASP A 222 -2.61 -2.19 31.73
C ASP A 222 -3.33 -3.40 32.34
N MET A 223 -2.61 -4.49 32.55
CA MET A 223 -3.17 -5.72 33.16
C MET A 223 -3.55 -5.59 34.64
N LYS A 224 -3.31 -4.44 35.29
CA LYS A 224 -3.69 -4.19 36.68
C LYS A 224 -4.99 -3.40 36.83
N ILE A 225 -5.54 -2.87 35.70
CA ILE A 225 -6.80 -2.15 35.63
C ILE A 225 -7.96 -3.15 35.44
#